data_cc768ca5ba568a4782fd6f12a9c74d2e
#
_entry.id   cc768ca5ba568a4782fd6f12a9c74d2e
#
_cell.length_a   1.000
_cell.length_b   1.000
_cell.length_c   1.000
_cell.angle_alpha   90.00
_cell.angle_beta   90.00
_cell.angle_gamma   90.00
#
_symmetry.space_group_name_H-M   'P 1'
#
loop_
_entity.id
_entity.type
_entity.pdbx_description
1 polymer ?
#
loop_
_entity_poly.entity_id
_entity_poly.type
_entity_poly.pdbx_seq_one_letter_code
_entity_poly.pdbx_strand_id
1 'polypeptide(L)'
;TATTTYTFTPTAGQCATTTTLSITVTPNVTPTFTAVAPICSGTALAALPTTSTNGITGTWSPALNNTTTTTYTFTPTAGQCATNTTLTITVTPNVTPTFTAVAPICSGATLSALPTTSTNGITGTWSPALNNTATTTYTFTPTAGQCATTTTMSITVTPNVTPTFTAVAPICSGATLSALPTTSTNGINGTWSPALNNTATTTYTFTPTAGQCATTD
;
A
#
# COMPACT_ATOMS: atom_id res chain seq x y z
N THR A 1 -49.28 21.07 -8.24
CA THR A 1 -50.52 20.39 -8.69
C THR A 1 -51.34 21.33 -9.48
N ALA A 2 -51.73 20.97 -10.69
CA ALA A 2 -52.71 21.65 -11.50
C ALA A 2 -53.90 20.72 -11.64
N THR A 3 -55.11 21.21 -11.26
CA THR A 3 -56.35 20.47 -11.46
C THR A 3 -57.13 21.16 -12.53
N THR A 4 -57.48 20.43 -13.58
CA THR A 4 -58.36 20.93 -14.66
C THR A 4 -59.69 20.21 -14.56
N THR A 5 -60.75 20.98 -14.44
CA THR A 5 -62.13 20.46 -14.45
C THR A 5 -62.72 20.58 -15.86
N TYR A 6 -63.10 19.47 -16.40
CA TYR A 6 -63.81 19.40 -17.70
C TYR A 6 -65.26 19.21 -17.44
N THR A 7 -66.09 20.00 -18.14
CA THR A 7 -67.56 19.92 -18.09
C THR A 7 -68.08 19.24 -19.34
N PHE A 8 -68.76 18.11 -19.16
CA PHE A 8 -69.52 17.49 -20.24
C PHE A 8 -70.94 18.12 -20.30
N THR A 9 -71.23 18.71 -21.43
CA THR A 9 -72.56 19.28 -21.70
C THR A 9 -73.27 18.41 -22.74
N PRO A 10 -74.36 17.77 -22.37
CA PRO A 10 -75.12 16.96 -23.32
C PRO A 10 -75.63 17.79 -24.52
N THR A 11 -75.70 17.13 -25.67
CA THR A 11 -76.27 17.76 -26.89
C THR A 11 -77.76 18.15 -26.68
N ALA A 12 -78.16 19.27 -27.23
CA ALA A 12 -79.57 19.75 -27.14
C ALA A 12 -80.56 18.68 -27.63
N GLY A 13 -81.63 18.47 -26.85
CA GLY A 13 -82.64 17.45 -27.13
C GLY A 13 -82.44 16.11 -26.37
N GLN A 14 -81.38 15.93 -25.62
CA GLN A 14 -81.22 14.81 -24.74
C GLN A 14 -81.65 15.18 -23.31
N CYS A 15 -82.49 14.35 -22.68
CA CYS A 15 -82.94 14.54 -21.31
C CYS A 15 -81.83 14.18 -20.33
N ALA A 16 -80.70 14.90 -20.35
CA ALA A 16 -79.53 14.66 -19.53
C ALA A 16 -79.01 15.98 -18.95
N THR A 17 -78.38 15.90 -17.75
CA THR A 17 -77.77 17.05 -17.06
C THR A 17 -76.26 17.08 -17.35
N THR A 18 -75.69 18.29 -17.25
CA THR A 18 -74.23 18.47 -17.28
C THR A 18 -73.57 17.73 -16.14
N THR A 19 -72.38 17.19 -16.42
CA THR A 19 -71.52 16.59 -15.39
C THR A 19 -70.11 17.10 -15.56
N THR A 20 -69.26 16.95 -14.49
CA THR A 20 -67.86 17.39 -14.49
C THR A 20 -66.94 16.24 -14.19
N LEU A 21 -65.74 16.27 -14.81
CA LEU A 21 -64.61 15.37 -14.54
C LEU A 21 -63.39 16.25 -14.20
N SER A 22 -62.78 16.02 -13.04
CA SER A 22 -61.54 16.72 -12.65
C SER A 22 -60.34 15.80 -12.83
N ILE A 23 -59.33 16.31 -13.54
CA ILE A 23 -58.03 15.65 -13.68
C ILE A 23 -57.00 16.45 -12.88
N THR A 24 -56.41 15.82 -11.91
CA THR A 24 -55.32 16.41 -11.12
C THR A 24 -53.96 15.92 -11.64
N VAL A 25 -53.09 16.87 -12.01
CA VAL A 25 -51.70 16.58 -12.41
C VAL A 25 -50.80 16.89 -11.24
N THR A 26 -50.06 15.86 -10.77
CA THR A 26 -49.09 16.00 -9.72
C THR A 26 -47.71 16.22 -10.34
N PRO A 27 -46.98 17.30 -9.99
CA PRO A 27 -45.61 17.52 -10.47
C PRO A 27 -44.68 16.40 -10.04
N ASN A 28 -43.72 16.10 -10.89
CA ASN A 28 -42.65 15.14 -10.54
C ASN A 28 -41.73 15.71 -9.45
N VAL A 29 -41.32 14.86 -8.52
CA VAL A 29 -40.36 15.15 -7.46
C VAL A 29 -39.03 14.51 -7.84
N THR A 30 -37.92 15.22 -7.63
CA THR A 30 -36.57 14.64 -7.79
C THR A 30 -36.15 13.95 -6.51
N PRO A 31 -35.84 12.65 -6.54
CA PRO A 31 -35.29 11.92 -5.38
C PRO A 31 -33.95 12.50 -4.92
N THR A 32 -33.77 12.61 -3.61
CA THR A 32 -32.55 13.15 -2.99
C THR A 32 -31.85 12.05 -2.15
N PHE A 33 -30.52 12.03 -2.18
CA PHE A 33 -29.69 11.06 -1.47
C PHE A 33 -28.51 11.74 -0.80
N THR A 34 -28.02 11.15 0.30
CA THR A 34 -26.78 11.58 0.93
C THR A 34 -25.60 11.19 0.03
N ALA A 35 -24.68 12.12 -0.20
CA ALA A 35 -23.46 11.85 -0.96
C ALA A 35 -22.62 10.78 -0.28
N VAL A 36 -22.02 9.89 -1.07
CA VAL A 36 -21.05 8.90 -0.60
C VAL A 36 -19.65 9.53 -0.71
N ALA A 37 -18.87 9.46 0.38
CA ALA A 37 -17.49 9.94 0.36
C ALA A 37 -16.64 9.10 -0.61
N PRO A 38 -15.58 9.69 -1.22
CA PRO A 38 -14.63 8.95 -2.04
C PRO A 38 -14.03 7.77 -1.29
N ILE A 39 -13.84 6.66 -1.98
CA ILE A 39 -13.25 5.43 -1.44
C ILE A 39 -11.98 5.04 -2.19
N CYS A 40 -11.12 4.24 -1.56
CA CYS A 40 -10.01 3.57 -2.25
C CYS A 40 -10.49 2.33 -3.01
N SER A 41 -9.86 2.05 -4.15
CA SER A 41 -10.17 0.86 -4.96
C SER A 41 -10.13 -0.42 -4.11
N GLY A 42 -11.19 -1.23 -4.20
CA GLY A 42 -11.35 -2.47 -3.44
C GLY A 42 -11.92 -2.31 -2.03
N THR A 43 -12.12 -1.07 -1.53
CA THR A 43 -12.77 -0.85 -0.23
C THR A 43 -14.22 -1.33 -0.27
N ALA A 44 -14.66 -1.99 0.80
CA ALA A 44 -16.04 -2.43 0.91
C ALA A 44 -17.01 -1.24 0.78
N LEU A 45 -18.01 -1.38 -0.09
CA LEU A 45 -19.04 -0.38 -0.35
C LEU A 45 -20.38 -0.89 0.16
N ALA A 46 -21.03 -0.10 1.01
CA ALA A 46 -22.36 -0.43 1.48
C ALA A 46 -23.38 -0.33 0.34
N ALA A 47 -24.45 -1.11 0.40
CA ALA A 47 -25.55 -1.05 -0.55
C ALA A 47 -26.16 0.37 -0.55
N LEU A 48 -26.47 0.88 -1.74
CA LEU A 48 -27.17 2.15 -1.88
C LEU A 48 -28.62 2.03 -1.36
N PRO A 49 -29.16 3.06 -0.68
CA PRO A 49 -30.51 3.01 -0.17
C PRO A 49 -31.54 2.95 -1.30
N THR A 50 -32.51 2.06 -1.21
CA THR A 50 -33.60 1.91 -2.16
C THR A 50 -34.74 2.91 -1.93
N THR A 51 -34.63 3.74 -0.86
CA THR A 51 -35.55 4.83 -0.55
C THR A 51 -34.76 6.12 -0.40
N SER A 52 -35.14 7.16 -1.13
CA SER A 52 -34.54 8.49 -1.07
C SER A 52 -34.83 9.19 0.26
N THR A 53 -34.08 10.24 0.60
CA THR A 53 -34.31 11.05 1.82
C THR A 53 -35.66 11.76 1.84
N ASN A 54 -36.27 11.96 0.69
CA ASN A 54 -37.61 12.54 0.54
C ASN A 54 -38.71 11.51 0.22
N GLY A 55 -38.42 10.19 0.55
CA GLY A 55 -39.44 9.14 0.60
C GLY A 55 -39.77 8.43 -0.71
N ILE A 56 -39.07 8.69 -1.81
CA ILE A 56 -39.26 8.02 -3.10
C ILE A 56 -38.52 6.66 -3.09
N THR A 57 -39.23 5.57 -3.39
CA THR A 57 -38.65 4.24 -3.55
C THR A 57 -38.26 3.95 -4.99
N GLY A 58 -37.23 3.11 -5.19
CA GLY A 58 -36.77 2.78 -6.54
C GLY A 58 -35.55 1.85 -6.52
N THR A 59 -34.89 1.78 -7.67
CA THR A 59 -33.72 0.89 -7.89
C THR A 59 -32.57 1.66 -8.51
N TRP A 60 -31.35 1.16 -8.24
CA TRP A 60 -30.09 1.69 -8.77
C TRP A 60 -29.56 0.84 -9.91
N SER A 61 -28.99 1.50 -10.92
CA SER A 61 -28.26 0.88 -12.02
C SER A 61 -27.07 1.76 -12.40
N PRO A 62 -25.91 1.17 -12.78
CA PRO A 62 -25.57 -0.24 -12.81
C PRO A 62 -25.40 -0.86 -11.41
N ALA A 63 -24.99 -2.14 -11.33
CA ALA A 63 -24.62 -2.79 -10.07
C ALA A 63 -23.41 -2.09 -9.43
N LEU A 64 -23.31 -2.14 -8.08
CA LEU A 64 -22.24 -1.50 -7.32
C LEU A 64 -20.85 -2.00 -7.76
N ASN A 65 -19.94 -1.03 -7.96
CA ASN A 65 -18.54 -1.26 -8.31
C ASN A 65 -17.65 -0.45 -7.36
N ASN A 66 -16.72 -1.12 -6.69
CA ASN A 66 -15.78 -0.51 -5.77
C ASN A 66 -14.35 -0.41 -6.34
N THR A 67 -14.16 -0.63 -7.63
CA THR A 67 -12.84 -0.60 -8.29
C THR A 67 -12.68 0.57 -9.26
N THR A 68 -13.80 1.13 -9.72
CA THR A 68 -13.80 2.26 -10.67
C THR A 68 -14.85 3.30 -10.28
N THR A 69 -14.55 4.58 -10.48
CA THR A 69 -15.52 5.66 -10.33
C THR A 69 -16.72 5.41 -11.22
N THR A 70 -17.91 5.38 -10.62
CA THR A 70 -19.14 4.99 -11.31
C THR A 70 -20.27 5.95 -10.96
N THR A 71 -21.02 6.36 -11.97
CA THR A 71 -22.28 7.11 -11.80
C THR A 71 -23.45 6.14 -11.86
N TYR A 72 -24.21 6.12 -10.79
CA TYR A 72 -25.40 5.30 -10.63
C TYR A 72 -26.65 6.12 -10.93
N THR A 73 -27.61 5.55 -11.65
CA THR A 73 -28.91 6.14 -11.90
C THR A 73 -29.96 5.50 -11.00
N PHE A 74 -30.65 6.30 -10.23
CA PHE A 74 -31.83 5.89 -9.48
C PHE A 74 -33.07 6.02 -10.35
N THR A 75 -33.79 4.92 -10.51
CA THR A 75 -35.08 4.89 -11.23
C THR A 75 -36.20 4.68 -10.22
N PRO A 76 -37.08 5.68 -10.02
CA PRO A 76 -38.23 5.54 -9.13
C PRO A 76 -39.15 4.40 -9.54
N THR A 77 -39.79 3.78 -8.57
CA THR A 77 -40.86 2.81 -8.80
C THR A 77 -42.05 3.53 -9.50
N ALA A 78 -42.65 2.86 -10.46
CA ALA A 78 -43.77 3.41 -11.23
C ALA A 78 -44.87 3.92 -10.31
N GLY A 79 -45.50 5.06 -10.68
CA GLY A 79 -46.63 5.67 -9.97
C GLY A 79 -46.28 6.70 -8.88
N GLN A 80 -44.98 6.94 -8.61
CA GLN A 80 -44.59 7.91 -7.56
C GLN A 80 -44.45 9.37 -8.02
N CYS A 81 -44.77 9.69 -9.26
CA CYS A 81 -44.58 11.05 -9.82
C CYS A 81 -43.20 11.60 -9.49
N ALA A 82 -42.14 10.85 -9.85
CA ALA A 82 -40.77 11.23 -9.60
C ALA A 82 -39.89 11.08 -10.85
N THR A 83 -38.84 11.90 -10.92
CA THR A 83 -37.82 11.82 -12.00
C THR A 83 -36.65 10.91 -11.60
N ASN A 84 -35.91 10.41 -12.58
CA ASN A 84 -34.64 9.78 -12.32
C ASN A 84 -33.64 10.78 -11.71
N THR A 85 -32.72 10.29 -10.87
CA THR A 85 -31.61 11.09 -10.37
C THR A 85 -30.30 10.25 -10.40
N THR A 86 -29.16 10.89 -10.27
CA THR A 86 -27.86 10.21 -10.33
C THR A 86 -27.05 10.46 -9.07
N LEU A 87 -26.21 9.48 -8.72
CA LEU A 87 -25.22 9.55 -7.65
C LEU A 87 -23.90 9.01 -8.19
N THR A 88 -22.83 9.80 -8.10
CA THR A 88 -21.49 9.37 -8.49
C THR A 88 -20.71 8.99 -7.25
N ILE A 89 -20.14 7.77 -7.24
CA ILE A 89 -19.16 7.33 -6.23
C ILE A 89 -17.79 7.40 -6.86
N THR A 90 -16.93 8.23 -6.28
CA THR A 90 -15.54 8.36 -6.71
C THR A 90 -14.70 7.26 -6.09
N VAL A 91 -13.98 6.50 -6.93
CA VAL A 91 -13.02 5.48 -6.51
C VAL A 91 -11.62 5.93 -6.88
N THR A 92 -10.76 6.11 -5.87
CA THR A 92 -9.35 6.46 -6.05
C THR A 92 -8.53 5.17 -6.24
N PRO A 93 -7.79 5.02 -7.34
CA PRO A 93 -6.90 3.89 -7.53
C PRO A 93 -5.85 3.79 -6.42
N ASN A 94 -5.47 2.57 -6.06
CA ASN A 94 -4.38 2.35 -5.10
C ASN A 94 -3.02 2.58 -5.75
N VAL A 95 -2.12 3.25 -5.03
CA VAL A 95 -0.73 3.51 -5.41
C VAL A 95 0.19 2.53 -4.69
N THR A 96 1.18 1.97 -5.38
CA THR A 96 2.20 1.13 -4.74
C THR A 96 3.33 2.03 -4.22
N PRO A 97 3.65 1.98 -2.91
CA PRO A 97 4.78 2.73 -2.35
C PRO A 97 6.12 2.28 -2.95
N THR A 98 7.00 3.23 -3.23
CA THR A 98 8.33 2.98 -3.79
C THR A 98 9.41 3.44 -2.82
N PHE A 99 10.54 2.70 -2.77
CA PHE A 99 11.66 2.97 -1.88
C PHE A 99 12.99 2.76 -2.60
N THR A 100 14.02 3.47 -2.14
CA THR A 100 15.39 3.20 -2.57
C THR A 100 15.86 1.89 -1.93
N ALA A 101 16.44 1.01 -2.73
CA ALA A 101 16.98 -0.26 -2.23
C ALA A 101 18.13 0.00 -1.25
N VAL A 102 18.20 -0.85 -0.22
CA VAL A 102 19.31 -0.88 0.73
C VAL A 102 20.38 -1.84 0.21
N ALA A 103 21.62 -1.39 0.17
CA ALA A 103 22.75 -2.22 -0.24
C ALA A 103 22.94 -3.41 0.74
N PRO A 104 23.46 -4.56 0.27
CA PRO A 104 23.84 -5.66 1.16
C PRO A 104 24.81 -5.22 2.27
N ILE A 105 24.67 -5.78 3.44
CA ILE A 105 25.51 -5.51 4.61
C ILE A 105 26.15 -6.79 5.13
N CYS A 106 27.25 -6.66 5.87
CA CYS A 106 27.82 -7.79 6.64
C CYS A 106 27.02 -7.99 7.93
N SER A 107 26.97 -9.24 8.41
CA SER A 107 26.31 -9.58 9.68
C SER A 107 26.86 -8.74 10.84
N GLY A 108 25.95 -8.10 11.59
CA GLY A 108 26.27 -7.21 12.70
C GLY A 108 26.65 -5.78 12.30
N ALA A 109 26.75 -5.45 11.00
CA ALA A 109 27.00 -4.09 10.56
C ALA A 109 25.83 -3.16 10.89
N THR A 110 26.11 -1.87 11.00
CA THR A 110 25.08 -0.88 11.30
C THR A 110 24.05 -0.81 10.17
N LEU A 111 22.78 -0.96 10.51
CA LEU A 111 21.65 -0.81 9.61
C LEU A 111 20.84 0.40 10.03
N SER A 112 20.73 1.39 9.14
CA SER A 112 19.91 2.59 9.38
C SER A 112 18.43 2.25 9.38
N ALA A 113 17.64 3.02 10.13
CA ALA A 113 16.18 2.87 10.14
C ALA A 113 15.61 3.05 8.72
N LEU A 114 14.65 2.21 8.37
CA LEU A 114 13.96 2.33 7.09
C LEU A 114 13.05 3.57 7.08
N PRO A 115 12.95 4.28 5.95
CA PRO A 115 12.12 5.48 5.87
C PRO A 115 10.64 5.13 6.08
N THR A 116 9.95 5.90 6.90
CA THR A 116 8.52 5.78 7.17
C THR A 116 7.65 6.46 6.09
N THR A 117 8.29 7.15 5.13
CA THR A 117 7.65 7.77 3.97
C THR A 117 8.33 7.27 2.70
N SER A 118 7.54 6.76 1.77
CA SER A 118 8.02 6.30 0.46
C SER A 118 8.47 7.45 -0.43
N THR A 119 9.22 7.17 -1.49
CA THR A 119 9.68 8.18 -2.45
C THR A 119 8.54 8.86 -3.21
N ASN A 120 7.38 8.22 -3.29
CA ASN A 120 6.15 8.78 -3.87
C ASN A 120 5.15 9.29 -2.82
N GLY A 121 5.61 9.57 -1.58
CA GLY A 121 4.88 10.33 -0.57
C GLY A 121 3.90 9.53 0.30
N ILE A 122 3.86 8.21 0.22
CA ILE A 122 3.01 7.37 1.07
C ILE A 122 3.68 7.14 2.42
N THR A 123 2.99 7.44 3.51
CA THR A 123 3.45 7.17 4.88
C THR A 123 2.98 5.81 5.38
N GLY A 124 3.76 5.19 6.27
CA GLY A 124 3.42 3.86 6.81
C GLY A 124 4.49 3.32 7.76
N THR A 125 4.41 2.02 8.01
CA THR A 125 5.30 1.31 8.92
C THR A 125 5.87 0.05 8.31
N TRP A 126 7.06 -0.35 8.79
CA TRP A 126 7.75 -1.57 8.37
C TRP A 126 7.59 -2.68 9.40
N SER A 127 7.45 -3.90 8.93
CA SER A 127 7.46 -5.13 9.73
C SER A 127 8.18 -6.23 8.97
N PRO A 128 8.92 -7.13 9.64
CA PRO A 128 9.26 -7.15 11.06
C PRO A 128 10.22 -6.01 11.47
N ALA A 129 10.63 -6.00 12.76
CA ALA A 129 11.68 -5.10 13.24
C ALA A 129 13.01 -5.36 12.51
N LEU A 130 13.85 -4.30 12.38
CA LEU A 130 15.14 -4.40 11.70
C LEU A 130 16.04 -5.47 12.31
N ASN A 131 16.64 -6.28 11.42
CA ASN A 131 17.59 -7.33 11.76
C ASN A 131 18.84 -7.16 10.89
N ASN A 132 19.99 -6.98 11.53
CA ASN A 132 21.29 -6.85 10.86
C ASN A 132 22.14 -8.13 10.94
N THR A 133 21.56 -9.25 11.34
CA THR A 133 22.29 -10.54 11.47
C THR A 133 21.79 -11.60 10.50
N ALA A 134 20.65 -11.40 9.86
CA ALA A 134 20.08 -12.32 8.87
C ALA A 134 19.36 -11.57 7.75
N THR A 135 19.46 -12.07 6.53
CA THR A 135 18.68 -11.59 5.38
C THR A 135 17.20 -11.63 5.71
N THR A 136 16.55 -10.49 5.59
CA THR A 136 15.15 -10.32 6.02
C THR A 136 14.37 -9.54 4.96
N THR A 137 13.15 -10.01 4.67
CA THR A 137 12.18 -9.27 3.87
C THR A 137 11.25 -8.50 4.78
N TYR A 138 11.18 -7.20 4.54
CA TYR A 138 10.34 -6.26 5.28
C TYR A 138 9.12 -5.91 4.45
N THR A 139 7.96 -5.85 5.09
CA THR A 139 6.71 -5.39 4.48
C THR A 139 6.39 -3.99 4.97
N PHE A 140 6.20 -3.08 4.03
CA PHE A 140 5.67 -1.75 4.30
C PHE A 140 4.16 -1.77 4.25
N THR A 141 3.53 -1.33 5.33
CA THR A 141 2.08 -1.18 5.42
C THR A 141 1.73 0.30 5.46
N PRO A 142 1.06 0.84 4.43
CA PRO A 142 0.61 2.22 4.41
C PRO A 142 -0.32 2.57 5.58
N THR A 143 -0.25 3.80 6.06
CA THR A 143 -1.24 4.34 7.00
C THR A 143 -2.61 4.37 6.33
N ALA A 144 -3.65 4.02 7.08
CA ALA A 144 -5.03 3.98 6.58
C ALA A 144 -5.46 5.29 5.91
N GLY A 145 -6.24 5.20 4.84
CA GLY A 145 -6.80 6.35 4.12
C GLY A 145 -5.95 6.91 2.96
N GLN A 146 -4.77 6.36 2.70
CA GLN A 146 -3.89 6.85 1.63
C GLN A 146 -4.10 6.21 0.25
N CYS A 147 -5.07 5.33 0.10
CA CYS A 147 -5.29 4.57 -1.13
C CYS A 147 -3.98 3.99 -1.69
N ALA A 148 -3.31 3.17 -0.90
CA ALA A 148 -2.05 2.55 -1.26
C ALA A 148 -2.03 1.06 -0.92
N THR A 149 -1.26 0.29 -1.69
CA THR A 149 -1.03 -1.14 -1.43
C THR A 149 0.19 -1.33 -0.52
N THR A 150 0.30 -2.49 0.11
CA THR A 150 1.54 -2.91 0.77
C THR A 150 2.63 -3.16 -0.28
N THR A 151 3.90 -2.97 0.12
CA THR A 151 5.07 -3.34 -0.68
C THR A 151 6.12 -4.00 0.17
N THR A 152 7.06 -4.72 -0.44
CA THR A 152 8.12 -5.41 0.29
C THR A 152 9.50 -4.96 -0.17
N MET A 153 10.48 -5.04 0.74
CA MET A 153 11.90 -4.83 0.47
C MET A 153 12.72 -5.87 1.21
N SER A 154 13.65 -6.52 0.53
CA SER A 154 14.58 -7.46 1.13
C SER A 154 15.93 -6.81 1.34
N ILE A 155 16.49 -6.94 2.56
CA ILE A 155 17.85 -6.54 2.88
C ILE A 155 18.69 -7.79 3.03
N THR A 156 19.71 -7.92 2.18
CA THR A 156 20.63 -9.04 2.22
C THR A 156 21.68 -8.81 3.31
N VAL A 157 21.84 -9.77 4.20
CA VAL A 157 22.89 -9.81 5.21
C VAL A 157 23.84 -10.97 4.89
N THR A 158 25.10 -10.64 4.60
CA THR A 158 26.13 -11.61 4.32
C THR A 158 26.76 -12.06 5.65
N PRO A 159 26.79 -13.37 5.97
CA PRO A 159 27.45 -13.86 7.15
C PRO A 159 28.94 -13.51 7.14
N ASN A 160 29.53 -13.26 8.33
CA ASN A 160 30.98 -13.06 8.45
C ASN A 160 31.71 -14.40 8.35
N VAL A 161 32.85 -14.37 7.67
CA VAL A 161 33.73 -15.51 7.49
C VAL A 161 34.99 -15.32 8.35
N THR A 162 35.44 -16.38 9.04
CA THR A 162 36.71 -16.35 9.76
C THR A 162 37.86 -16.60 8.77
N PRO A 163 38.86 -15.69 8.67
CA PRO A 163 40.05 -15.93 7.85
C PRO A 163 40.77 -17.17 8.31
N THR A 164 41.38 -17.89 7.38
CA THR A 164 42.17 -19.09 7.70
C THR A 164 43.58 -18.96 7.13
N PHE A 165 44.56 -19.46 7.88
CA PHE A 165 45.99 -19.38 7.50
C PHE A 165 46.70 -20.71 7.71
N THR A 166 47.76 -20.94 6.92
CA THR A 166 48.65 -22.03 7.16
C THR A 166 49.56 -21.72 8.37
N ALA A 167 49.66 -22.63 9.29
CA ALA A 167 50.51 -22.46 10.47
C ALA A 167 51.97 -22.24 10.07
N VAL A 168 52.65 -21.33 10.76
CA VAL A 168 54.10 -21.09 10.61
C VAL A 168 54.84 -22.01 11.57
N ALA A 169 55.85 -22.71 11.05
CA ALA A 169 56.70 -23.58 11.89
C ALA A 169 57.53 -22.78 12.89
N PRO A 170 57.81 -23.32 14.07
CA PRO A 170 58.74 -22.68 15.03
C PRO A 170 60.10 -22.35 14.42
N ILE A 171 60.64 -21.21 14.79
CA ILE A 171 61.95 -20.73 14.33
C ILE A 171 62.87 -20.51 15.54
N CYS A 172 64.21 -20.57 15.33
CA CYS A 172 65.18 -20.13 16.33
C CYS A 172 65.20 -18.60 16.45
N SER A 173 65.46 -18.07 17.66
CA SER A 173 65.55 -16.62 17.89
C SER A 173 66.57 -15.98 16.94
N GLY A 174 66.16 -14.92 16.24
CA GLY A 174 66.94 -14.17 15.25
C GLY A 174 67.01 -14.84 13.87
N ALA A 175 66.40 -16.03 13.66
CA ALA A 175 66.33 -16.64 12.35
C ALA A 175 65.44 -15.81 11.41
N THR A 176 65.60 -15.97 10.10
CA THR A 176 64.81 -15.26 9.10
C THR A 176 63.33 -15.67 9.18
N LEU A 177 62.46 -14.72 9.36
CA LEU A 177 61.02 -14.91 9.33
C LEU A 177 60.44 -14.28 8.04
N SER A 178 59.73 -15.09 7.24
CA SER A 178 59.04 -14.59 6.04
C SER A 178 57.87 -13.71 6.44
N ALA A 179 57.54 -12.74 5.58
CA ALA A 179 56.37 -11.92 5.78
C ALA A 179 55.09 -12.78 5.87
N LEU A 180 54.19 -12.42 6.78
CA LEU A 180 52.89 -13.09 6.89
C LEU A 180 52.02 -12.74 5.65
N PRO A 181 51.25 -13.71 5.14
CA PRO A 181 50.42 -13.51 3.97
C PRO A 181 49.34 -12.44 4.25
N THR A 182 49.18 -11.49 3.35
CA THR A 182 48.16 -10.47 3.43
C THR A 182 46.78 -10.92 2.92
N THR A 183 46.73 -12.15 2.38
CA THR A 183 45.51 -12.83 1.95
C THR A 183 45.40 -14.18 2.63
N SER A 184 44.31 -14.46 3.28
CA SER A 184 44.02 -15.75 3.93
C SER A 184 43.83 -16.87 2.89
N THR A 185 43.90 -18.13 3.31
CA THR A 185 43.69 -19.28 2.41
C THR A 185 42.31 -19.36 1.84
N ASN A 186 41.32 -18.74 2.48
CA ASN A 186 39.92 -18.59 2.01
C ASN A 186 39.64 -17.23 1.37
N GLY A 187 40.69 -16.48 0.96
CA GLY A 187 40.56 -15.31 0.08
C GLY A 187 40.27 -13.97 0.75
N ILE A 188 40.37 -13.86 2.08
CA ILE A 188 40.16 -12.60 2.80
C ILE A 188 41.45 -11.79 2.83
N ASN A 189 41.42 -10.54 2.37
CA ASN A 189 42.55 -9.62 2.43
C ASN A 189 42.55 -8.83 3.73
N GLY A 190 43.75 -8.54 4.25
CA GLY A 190 43.87 -7.78 5.49
C GLY A 190 45.31 -7.49 5.88
N THR A 191 45.51 -7.08 7.12
CA THR A 191 46.79 -6.69 7.68
C THR A 191 47.02 -7.36 9.02
N TRP A 192 48.31 -7.62 9.34
CA TRP A 192 48.73 -8.21 10.61
C TRP A 192 49.24 -7.15 11.60
N SER A 193 48.96 -7.35 12.86
CA SER A 193 49.45 -6.54 13.96
C SER A 193 49.80 -7.48 15.16
N PRO A 194 50.85 -7.20 15.92
CA PRO A 194 51.91 -6.18 15.74
C PRO A 194 52.87 -6.50 14.57
N ALA A 195 53.86 -5.64 14.37
CA ALA A 195 54.93 -5.88 13.39
C ALA A 195 55.66 -7.18 13.68
N LEU A 196 56.21 -7.86 12.65
CA LEU A 196 56.93 -9.13 12.78
C LEU A 196 58.10 -9.02 13.75
N ASN A 197 58.17 -9.97 14.64
CA ASN A 197 59.27 -10.15 15.65
C ASN A 197 59.82 -11.58 15.55
N ASN A 198 61.12 -11.71 15.30
CA ASN A 198 61.81 -12.99 15.21
C ASN A 198 62.66 -13.31 16.45
N THR A 199 62.58 -12.52 17.52
CA THR A 199 63.37 -12.70 18.75
C THR A 199 62.54 -13.15 19.94
N ALA A 200 61.23 -13.06 19.87
CA ALA A 200 60.30 -13.47 20.92
C ALA A 200 59.02 -14.08 20.34
N THR A 201 58.41 -15.03 21.07
CA THR A 201 57.08 -15.56 20.72
C THR A 201 56.06 -14.44 20.74
N THR A 202 55.38 -14.23 19.62
CA THR A 202 54.44 -13.13 19.44
C THR A 202 53.14 -13.67 18.84
N THR A 203 52.02 -13.27 19.41
CA THR A 203 50.70 -13.49 18.82
C THR A 203 50.38 -12.36 17.86
N TYR A 204 49.97 -12.68 16.65
CA TYR A 204 49.62 -11.74 15.60
C TYR A 204 48.10 -11.79 15.37
N THR A 205 47.48 -10.63 15.28
CA THR A 205 46.03 -10.49 14.94
C THR A 205 45.90 -10.05 13.49
N PHE A 206 45.13 -10.79 12.74
CA PHE A 206 44.76 -10.44 11.38
C PHE A 206 43.49 -9.58 11.39
N THR A 207 43.60 -8.41 10.79
CA THR A 207 42.46 -7.49 10.61
C THR A 207 42.05 -7.46 9.14
N PRO A 208 40.89 -8.00 8.78
CA PRO A 208 40.35 -7.94 7.41
C PRO A 208 40.18 -6.52 6.90
N THR A 209 40.41 -6.33 5.61
CA THR A 209 40.05 -5.06 4.95
C THR A 209 38.55 -4.85 4.99
N ALA A 210 38.10 -3.61 5.24
CA ALA A 210 36.68 -3.26 5.33
C ALA A 210 35.90 -3.74 4.10
N GLY A 211 34.66 -4.20 4.33
CA GLY A 211 33.73 -4.64 3.28
C GLY A 211 33.80 -6.10 2.88
N GLN A 212 34.70 -6.91 3.46
CA GLN A 212 34.83 -8.32 3.10
C GLN A 212 33.98 -9.28 3.93
N CYS A 213 33.14 -8.79 4.83
CA CYS A 213 32.31 -9.60 5.73
C CYS A 213 33.14 -10.73 6.40
N ALA A 214 34.17 -10.35 7.13
CA ALA A 214 35.06 -11.27 7.84
C ALA A 214 35.26 -10.80 9.29
N THR A 215 35.52 -11.78 10.17
CA THR A 215 35.92 -11.51 11.57
C THR A 215 37.42 -11.26 11.67
N THR A 216 37.85 -10.53 12.69
CA THR A 216 39.27 -10.52 13.10
C THR A 216 39.64 -11.89 13.63
N ASP A 217 40.85 -12.36 13.34
CA ASP A 217 41.40 -13.63 13.81
C ASP A 217 42.71 -13.39 14.61
#